data_5e97b576fbba0ef8153640def02d0e10
#
_entry.id   5e97b576fbba0ef8153640def02d0e10
#
_cell.length_a   1.000
_cell.length_b   1.000
_cell.length_c   1.000
_cell.angle_alpha   90.00
_cell.angle_beta   90.00
_cell.angle_gamma   90.00
#
_symmetry.space_group_name_H-M   'P 1'
#
loop_
_entity.id
_entity.type
_entity.pdbx_description
1 polymer ?
#
loop_
_entity_poly.entity_id
_entity_poly.type
_entity_poly.pdbx_seq_one_letter_code
_entity_poly.pdbx_strand_id
1 'polypeptide(L)'
;DEIKVISELGVFLLVIIAGLEINIQEMVKSQKGKNIVISILAFILPATSGFFVGNLFGLPTVTCFFIGLCVAITALPVSVRILMDLGRLKSEVGQRMISVAIFDDVLALTLLGVLLDLHNMEGASYQAIGLQVGLTLGKVVLLIIGLVLAYRAVNFLTRQENFVEHQLDKLLHLMRGKEPLLAILFAFILIFASLTEGAGLHFIIGAFFASLLLSKELIGPKNMASFEKTTHGMAMGFLAPIFFAGVGLEFQIGAIQHWGLLVAVITVSFASKLLGGYLGARYAGLRHRKALTLGIGLNARGIMELVIANIGYREGLINVEVFSILVIMALFATFNTPLLLKGSFRWLDRLEAKEKVGTP
;
A
#
# COMPACT_ATOMS: atom_id res chain seq x y z
N ASP A 1 -26.90 -0.76 7.92
CA ASP A 1 -25.91 -0.15 8.81
C ASP A 1 -24.96 -1.17 9.47
N GLU A 2 -25.42 -2.37 9.83
CA GLU A 2 -24.60 -3.41 10.47
C GLU A 2 -23.47 -3.95 9.56
N ILE A 3 -23.75 -4.17 8.29
CA ILE A 3 -22.74 -4.61 7.29
C ILE A 3 -21.65 -3.55 7.13
N LYS A 4 -21.98 -2.27 7.28
CA LYS A 4 -20.98 -1.18 7.21
C LYS A 4 -19.96 -1.28 8.33
N VAL A 5 -20.42 -1.47 9.58
CA VAL A 5 -19.54 -1.60 10.75
C VAL A 5 -18.61 -2.81 10.62
N ILE A 6 -19.16 -3.95 10.17
CA ILE A 6 -18.34 -5.16 9.95
C ILE A 6 -17.35 -4.95 8.80
N SER A 7 -17.74 -4.24 7.75
CA SER A 7 -16.85 -3.87 6.64
C SER A 7 -15.71 -2.95 7.10
N GLU A 8 -15.96 -2.01 8.02
CA GLU A 8 -14.92 -1.14 8.61
C GLU A 8 -13.91 -1.93 9.44
N LEU A 9 -14.37 -2.93 10.21
CA LEU A 9 -13.48 -3.88 10.87
C LEU A 9 -12.64 -4.66 9.84
N GLY A 10 -13.23 -4.99 8.70
CA GLY A 10 -12.53 -5.60 7.57
C GLY A 10 -11.40 -4.70 7.03
N VAL A 11 -11.71 -3.43 6.78
CA VAL A 11 -10.72 -2.42 6.37
C VAL A 11 -9.60 -2.31 7.39
N PHE A 12 -9.95 -2.20 8.68
CA PHE A 12 -8.96 -2.09 9.76
C PHE A 12 -8.00 -3.27 9.80
N LEU A 13 -8.51 -4.51 9.73
CA LEU A 13 -7.66 -5.70 9.71
C LEU A 13 -6.84 -5.83 8.42
N LEU A 14 -7.37 -5.42 7.27
CA LEU A 14 -6.63 -5.42 6.01
C LEU A 14 -5.46 -4.43 6.04
N VAL A 15 -5.64 -3.27 6.66
CA VAL A 15 -4.57 -2.29 6.87
C VAL A 15 -3.50 -2.82 7.84
N ILE A 16 -3.90 -3.51 8.90
CA ILE A 16 -2.96 -4.18 9.82
C ILE A 16 -2.11 -5.21 9.06
N ILE A 17 -2.75 -6.06 8.24
CA ILE A 17 -2.00 -7.04 7.43
C ILE A 17 -1.01 -6.34 6.51
N ALA A 18 -1.42 -5.28 5.83
CA ALA A 18 -0.52 -4.51 4.96
C ALA A 18 0.72 -4.01 5.72
N GLY A 19 0.54 -3.53 6.96
CA GLY A 19 1.67 -3.14 7.80
C GLY A 19 2.57 -4.31 8.23
N LEU A 20 1.97 -5.46 8.56
CA LEU A 20 2.72 -6.66 8.96
C LEU A 20 3.52 -7.29 7.81
N GLU A 21 3.06 -7.16 6.57
CA GLU A 21 3.75 -7.67 5.38
C GLU A 21 5.02 -6.90 5.04
N ILE A 22 5.16 -5.67 5.56
CA ILE A 22 6.30 -4.79 5.28
C ILE A 22 7.41 -5.03 6.30
N ASN A 23 8.59 -5.42 5.82
CA ASN A 23 9.80 -5.44 6.62
C ASN A 23 10.55 -4.10 6.48
N ILE A 24 10.58 -3.30 7.57
CA ILE A 24 11.23 -1.98 7.59
C ILE A 24 12.71 -2.06 7.21
N GLN A 25 13.43 -3.10 7.67
CA GLN A 25 14.86 -3.24 7.37
C GLN A 25 15.10 -3.50 5.88
N GLU A 26 14.27 -4.36 5.28
CA GLU A 26 14.33 -4.64 3.84
C GLU A 26 13.92 -3.40 3.03
N MET A 27 12.89 -2.68 3.46
CA MET A 27 12.46 -1.44 2.84
C MET A 27 13.61 -0.42 2.80
N VAL A 28 14.23 -0.13 3.93
CA VAL A 28 15.35 0.85 4.01
C VAL A 28 16.57 0.38 3.20
N LYS A 29 16.86 -0.93 3.19
CA LYS A 29 17.95 -1.48 2.38
C LYS A 29 17.66 -1.42 0.88
N SER A 30 16.43 -1.71 0.48
CA SER A 30 16.02 -1.76 -0.92
C SER A 30 15.94 -0.37 -1.58
N GLN A 31 15.65 0.69 -0.78
CA GLN A 31 15.57 2.08 -1.26
C GLN A 31 16.94 2.79 -1.31
N LYS A 32 18.04 2.05 -1.20
CA LYS A 32 19.38 2.65 -1.31
C LYS A 32 19.79 2.97 -2.74
N GLY A 33 20.52 4.08 -2.90
CA GLY A 33 21.08 4.49 -4.17
C GLY A 33 20.02 4.85 -5.21
N LYS A 34 20.18 4.33 -6.45
CA LYS A 34 19.29 4.66 -7.57
C LYS A 34 17.92 4.00 -7.51
N ASN A 35 17.69 3.04 -6.60
CA ASN A 35 16.39 2.36 -6.50
C ASN A 35 15.28 3.30 -6.02
N ILE A 36 15.58 4.25 -5.15
CA ILE A 36 14.60 5.24 -4.69
C ILE A 36 14.02 6.05 -5.85
N VAL A 37 14.81 6.32 -6.90
CA VAL A 37 14.35 7.06 -8.09
C VAL A 37 13.29 6.25 -8.85
N ILE A 38 13.40 4.91 -8.85
CA ILE A 38 12.37 4.05 -9.45
C ILE A 38 11.04 4.26 -8.71
N SER A 39 11.07 4.18 -7.37
CA SER A 39 9.88 4.35 -6.54
C SER A 39 9.26 5.74 -6.69
N ILE A 40 10.09 6.79 -6.63
CA ILE A 40 9.62 8.18 -6.79
C ILE A 40 8.96 8.39 -8.16
N LEU A 41 9.60 8.00 -9.26
CA LEU A 41 9.03 8.20 -10.61
C LEU A 41 7.82 7.30 -10.86
N ALA A 42 7.84 6.05 -10.35
CA ALA A 42 6.72 5.13 -10.44
C ALA A 42 5.51 5.56 -9.59
N PHE A 43 5.67 6.48 -8.63
CA PHE A 43 4.60 7.04 -7.83
C PHE A 43 4.15 8.42 -8.35
N ILE A 44 5.08 9.36 -8.51
CA ILE A 44 4.75 10.76 -8.85
C ILE A 44 4.12 10.86 -10.24
N LEU A 45 4.65 10.13 -11.24
CA LEU A 45 4.15 10.25 -12.61
C LEU A 45 2.70 9.75 -12.73
N PRO A 46 2.30 8.59 -12.16
CA PRO A 46 0.90 8.20 -12.11
C PRO A 46 0.03 9.15 -11.25
N ALA A 47 0.53 9.58 -10.08
CA ALA A 47 -0.21 10.49 -9.20
C ALA A 47 -0.56 11.80 -9.91
N THR A 48 0.41 12.43 -10.55
CA THR A 48 0.18 13.66 -11.32
C THR A 48 -0.71 13.42 -12.53
N SER A 49 -0.52 12.33 -13.25
CA SER A 49 -1.36 11.99 -14.40
C SER A 49 -2.82 11.75 -14.02
N GLY A 50 -3.08 11.05 -12.92
CA GLY A 50 -4.43 10.84 -12.39
C GLY A 50 -5.09 12.14 -11.94
N PHE A 51 -4.31 13.03 -11.28
CA PHE A 51 -4.78 14.38 -10.94
C PHE A 51 -5.21 15.17 -12.17
N PHE A 52 -4.38 15.20 -13.22
CA PHE A 52 -4.71 15.91 -14.44
C PHE A 52 -5.93 15.33 -15.17
N VAL A 53 -6.12 14.02 -15.15
CA VAL A 53 -7.34 13.40 -15.68
C VAL A 53 -8.57 13.89 -14.91
N GLY A 54 -8.56 13.86 -13.58
CA GLY A 54 -9.68 14.39 -12.79
C GLY A 54 -9.97 15.86 -13.08
N ASN A 55 -8.92 16.68 -13.16
CA ASN A 55 -9.04 18.10 -13.47
C ASN A 55 -9.61 18.38 -14.88
N LEU A 56 -9.22 17.56 -15.88
CA LEU A 56 -9.72 17.67 -17.25
C LEU A 56 -11.25 17.43 -17.34
N PHE A 57 -11.77 16.59 -16.45
CA PHE A 57 -13.21 16.31 -16.35
C PHE A 57 -13.93 17.23 -15.35
N GLY A 58 -13.27 18.27 -14.84
CA GLY A 58 -13.87 19.29 -13.97
C GLY A 58 -14.21 18.79 -12.56
N LEU A 59 -13.54 17.75 -12.08
CA LEU A 59 -13.78 17.21 -10.74
C LEU A 59 -13.19 18.12 -9.65
N PRO A 60 -13.73 18.08 -8.41
CA PRO A 60 -13.18 18.81 -7.27
C PRO A 60 -11.70 18.48 -7.05
N THR A 61 -10.91 19.47 -6.61
CA THR A 61 -9.44 19.32 -6.45
C THR A 61 -9.06 18.14 -5.55
N VAL A 62 -9.78 17.94 -4.43
CA VAL A 62 -9.55 16.82 -3.51
C VAL A 62 -9.79 15.48 -4.21
N THR A 63 -10.88 15.38 -4.98
CA THR A 63 -11.20 14.20 -5.80
C THR A 63 -10.10 13.92 -6.85
N CYS A 64 -9.55 14.98 -7.48
CA CYS A 64 -8.43 14.85 -8.43
C CYS A 64 -7.18 14.25 -7.76
N PHE A 65 -6.82 14.77 -6.58
CA PHE A 65 -5.70 14.21 -5.79
C PHE A 65 -5.97 12.76 -5.40
N PHE A 66 -7.20 12.44 -5.04
CA PHE A 66 -7.60 11.08 -4.66
C PHE A 66 -7.50 10.09 -5.84
N ILE A 67 -7.97 10.47 -7.03
CA ILE A 67 -7.78 9.68 -8.25
C ILE A 67 -6.28 9.49 -8.52
N GLY A 68 -5.48 10.56 -8.41
CA GLY A 68 -4.03 10.49 -8.54
C GLY A 68 -3.40 9.50 -7.57
N LEU A 69 -3.82 9.53 -6.31
CA LEU A 69 -3.38 8.59 -5.28
C LEU A 69 -3.72 7.14 -5.67
N CYS A 70 -4.97 6.84 -6.01
CA CYS A 70 -5.40 5.49 -6.39
C CYS A 70 -4.66 5.00 -7.64
N VAL A 71 -4.45 5.87 -8.65
CA VAL A 71 -3.69 5.52 -9.87
C VAL A 71 -2.21 5.26 -9.57
N ALA A 72 -1.64 5.79 -8.48
CA ALA A 72 -0.23 5.64 -8.14
C ALA A 72 0.10 4.35 -7.37
N ILE A 73 -0.85 3.71 -6.72
CA ILE A 73 -0.62 2.55 -5.83
C ILE A 73 -0.20 1.31 -6.63
N THR A 74 0.70 0.50 -6.06
CA THR A 74 1.05 -0.86 -6.53
C THR A 74 0.81 -1.84 -5.40
N ALA A 75 0.01 -2.89 -5.63
CA ALA A 75 -0.30 -3.87 -4.59
C ALA A 75 0.87 -4.82 -4.32
N LEU A 76 1.44 -4.76 -3.11
CA LEU A 76 2.53 -5.65 -2.69
C LEU A 76 2.11 -7.13 -2.70
N PRO A 77 1.00 -7.58 -2.08
CA PRO A 77 0.65 -9.00 -2.02
C PRO A 77 0.42 -9.61 -3.40
N VAL A 78 -0.22 -8.86 -4.30
CA VAL A 78 -0.49 -9.30 -5.68
C VAL A 78 0.81 -9.42 -6.46
N SER A 79 1.72 -8.43 -6.33
CA SER A 79 3.04 -8.45 -6.98
C SER A 79 3.86 -9.66 -6.52
N VAL A 80 3.91 -9.92 -5.21
CA VAL A 80 4.61 -11.08 -4.63
C VAL A 80 4.01 -12.37 -5.16
N ARG A 81 2.68 -12.50 -5.15
CA ARG A 81 1.99 -13.71 -5.62
C ARG A 81 2.30 -14.01 -7.09
N ILE A 82 2.17 -13.03 -7.98
CA ILE A 82 2.48 -13.19 -9.40
C ILE A 82 3.95 -13.61 -9.59
N LEU A 83 4.88 -12.96 -8.88
CA LEU A 83 6.30 -13.29 -8.96
C LEU A 83 6.64 -14.69 -8.42
N MET A 84 5.94 -15.14 -7.38
CA MET A 84 6.06 -16.52 -6.86
C MET A 84 5.56 -17.54 -7.88
N ASP A 85 4.38 -17.33 -8.44
CA ASP A 85 3.77 -18.22 -9.44
C ASP A 85 4.61 -18.31 -10.73
N LEU A 86 5.37 -17.25 -11.05
CA LEU A 86 6.31 -17.22 -12.17
C LEU A 86 7.73 -17.71 -11.81
N GLY A 87 8.02 -18.00 -10.54
CA GLY A 87 9.37 -18.36 -10.07
C GLY A 87 10.38 -17.21 -10.16
N ARG A 88 9.92 -15.94 -10.15
CA ARG A 88 10.72 -14.74 -10.37
C ARG A 88 10.91 -13.84 -9.15
N LEU A 89 10.49 -14.29 -7.98
CA LEU A 89 10.55 -13.52 -6.73
C LEU A 89 11.98 -13.04 -6.41
N LYS A 90 12.99 -13.88 -6.64
CA LYS A 90 14.41 -13.56 -6.39
C LYS A 90 15.12 -12.90 -7.57
N SER A 91 14.43 -12.65 -8.69
CA SER A 91 15.02 -11.95 -9.84
C SER A 91 15.26 -10.48 -9.53
N GLU A 92 16.20 -9.85 -10.24
CA GLU A 92 16.49 -8.42 -10.11
C GLU A 92 15.23 -7.55 -10.31
N VAL A 93 14.41 -7.89 -11.31
CA VAL A 93 13.16 -7.19 -11.60
C VAL A 93 12.15 -7.43 -10.47
N GLY A 94 12.00 -8.67 -9.98
CA GLY A 94 11.08 -9.02 -8.90
C GLY A 94 11.41 -8.28 -7.61
N GLN A 95 12.67 -8.26 -7.20
CA GLN A 95 13.10 -7.57 -5.99
C GLN A 95 12.84 -6.04 -6.07
N ARG A 96 13.07 -5.43 -7.24
CA ARG A 96 12.78 -4.01 -7.44
C ARG A 96 11.27 -3.71 -7.48
N MET A 97 10.45 -4.63 -8.05
CA MET A 97 8.99 -4.51 -8.00
C MET A 97 8.49 -4.49 -6.55
N ILE A 98 8.95 -5.44 -5.73
CA ILE A 98 8.59 -5.52 -4.31
C ILE A 98 9.01 -4.24 -3.58
N SER A 99 10.22 -3.76 -3.82
CA SER A 99 10.75 -2.54 -3.22
C SER A 99 9.88 -1.31 -3.53
N VAL A 100 9.43 -1.16 -4.78
CA VAL A 100 8.53 -0.07 -5.20
C VAL A 100 7.16 -0.23 -4.56
N ALA A 101 6.59 -1.46 -4.55
CA ALA A 101 5.27 -1.70 -3.96
C ALA A 101 5.24 -1.36 -2.45
N ILE A 102 6.27 -1.75 -1.70
CA ILE A 102 6.41 -1.37 -0.28
C ILE A 102 6.44 0.16 -0.10
N PHE A 103 7.19 0.86 -0.95
CA PHE A 103 7.26 2.33 -0.91
C PHE A 103 5.91 2.97 -1.25
N ASP A 104 5.22 2.44 -2.26
CA ASP A 104 3.90 2.92 -2.68
C ASP A 104 2.87 2.77 -1.56
N ASP A 105 2.83 1.63 -0.85
CA ASP A 105 1.89 1.38 0.25
C ASP A 105 2.10 2.38 1.40
N VAL A 106 3.35 2.63 1.80
CA VAL A 106 3.67 3.63 2.85
C VAL A 106 3.25 5.03 2.42
N LEU A 107 3.59 5.44 1.18
CA LEU A 107 3.21 6.75 0.67
C LEU A 107 1.70 6.89 0.52
N ALA A 108 1.03 5.86 0.01
CA ALA A 108 -0.41 5.91 -0.24
C ALA A 108 -1.21 6.12 1.04
N LEU A 109 -0.91 5.36 2.09
CA LEU A 109 -1.59 5.53 3.39
C LEU A 109 -1.24 6.86 4.06
N THR A 110 0.01 7.32 3.92
CA THR A 110 0.41 8.64 4.40
C THR A 110 -0.37 9.76 3.69
N LEU A 111 -0.46 9.72 2.36
CA LEU A 111 -1.17 10.73 1.58
C LEU A 111 -2.68 10.63 1.74
N LEU A 112 -3.23 9.42 1.92
CA LEU A 112 -4.65 9.24 2.27
C LEU A 112 -4.99 10.05 3.52
N GLY A 113 -4.17 9.92 4.56
CA GLY A 113 -4.41 10.69 5.80
C GLY A 113 -4.37 12.20 5.57
N VAL A 114 -3.44 12.69 4.75
CA VAL A 114 -3.40 14.12 4.36
C VAL A 114 -4.68 14.53 3.65
N LEU A 115 -5.19 13.70 2.73
CA LEU A 115 -6.41 14.00 1.97
C LEU A 115 -7.66 13.98 2.86
N LEU A 116 -7.72 13.08 3.85
CA LEU A 116 -8.79 13.04 4.83
C LEU A 116 -8.83 14.31 5.70
N ASP A 117 -7.68 14.80 6.13
CA ASP A 117 -7.58 16.06 6.88
C ASP A 117 -8.01 17.26 6.02
N LEU A 118 -7.68 17.28 4.72
CA LEU A 118 -8.01 18.36 3.81
C LEU A 118 -9.51 18.45 3.50
N HIS A 119 -10.22 17.34 3.52
CA HIS A 119 -11.67 17.32 3.25
C HIS A 119 -12.45 18.20 4.22
N ASN A 120 -12.02 18.28 5.46
CA ASN A 120 -12.65 19.11 6.50
C ASN A 120 -12.39 20.62 6.31
N MET A 121 -11.65 21.04 5.27
CA MET A 121 -11.24 22.42 5.00
C MET A 121 -11.86 22.98 3.71
N GLU A 122 -12.99 22.46 3.25
CA GLU A 122 -13.68 23.00 2.08
C GLU A 122 -13.97 24.51 2.25
N GLY A 123 -13.49 25.32 1.28
CA GLY A 123 -13.61 26.78 1.32
C GLY A 123 -12.43 27.54 1.94
N ALA A 124 -11.41 26.86 2.43
CA ALA A 124 -10.22 27.49 2.98
C ALA A 124 -9.33 28.11 1.86
N SER A 125 -8.57 29.17 2.22
CA SER A 125 -7.62 29.79 1.29
C SER A 125 -6.48 28.82 0.93
N TYR A 126 -5.86 29.00 -0.26
CA TYR A 126 -4.70 28.21 -0.69
C TYR A 126 -3.54 28.21 0.33
N GLN A 127 -3.37 29.32 1.06
CA GLN A 127 -2.36 29.43 2.12
C GLN A 127 -2.72 28.56 3.33
N ALA A 128 -3.99 28.51 3.73
CA ALA A 128 -4.46 27.66 4.83
C ALA A 128 -4.34 26.17 4.46
N ILE A 129 -4.70 25.80 3.24
CA ILE A 129 -4.53 24.44 2.70
C ILE A 129 -3.05 24.06 2.69
N GLY A 130 -2.17 24.92 2.17
CA GLY A 130 -0.73 24.68 2.14
C GLY A 130 -0.11 24.51 3.55
N LEU A 131 -0.56 25.32 4.51
CA LEU A 131 -0.13 25.22 5.89
C LEU A 131 -0.60 23.90 6.53
N GLN A 132 -1.86 23.51 6.31
CA GLN A 132 -2.41 22.25 6.85
C GLN A 132 -1.69 21.03 6.26
N VAL A 133 -1.48 20.99 4.95
CA VAL A 133 -0.69 19.93 4.29
C VAL A 133 0.70 19.85 4.92
N GLY A 134 1.37 20.99 5.11
CA GLY A 134 2.68 21.06 5.75
C GLY A 134 2.65 20.53 7.20
N LEU A 135 1.63 20.90 7.96
CA LEU A 135 1.45 20.44 9.34
C LEU A 135 1.17 18.92 9.40
N THR A 136 0.29 18.40 8.54
CA THR A 136 -0.04 16.96 8.50
C THR A 136 1.17 16.15 8.04
N LEU A 137 1.90 16.56 7.02
CA LEU A 137 3.15 15.94 6.63
C LEU A 137 4.19 16.00 7.75
N GLY A 138 4.29 17.13 8.47
CA GLY A 138 5.14 17.29 9.64
C GLY A 138 4.78 16.30 10.75
N LYS A 139 3.50 16.12 11.05
CA LYS A 139 3.01 15.12 12.03
C LYS A 139 3.37 13.69 11.61
N VAL A 140 3.19 13.35 10.32
CA VAL A 140 3.56 12.02 9.80
C VAL A 140 5.07 11.80 9.86
N VAL A 141 5.88 12.81 9.50
CA VAL A 141 7.34 12.73 9.64
C VAL A 141 7.75 12.56 11.10
N LEU A 142 7.14 13.30 12.03
CA LEU A 142 7.35 13.14 13.47
C LEU A 142 6.95 11.75 13.96
N LEU A 143 5.84 11.22 13.46
CA LEU A 143 5.39 9.86 13.74
C LEU A 143 6.45 8.85 13.26
N ILE A 144 6.91 8.95 12.03
CA ILE A 144 7.94 8.06 11.47
C ILE A 144 9.25 8.17 12.27
N ILE A 145 9.68 9.39 12.61
CA ILE A 145 10.87 9.60 13.45
C ILE A 145 10.67 8.95 14.82
N GLY A 146 9.54 9.20 15.47
CA GLY A 146 9.19 8.58 16.76
C GLY A 146 9.23 7.06 16.69
N LEU A 147 8.68 6.47 15.60
CA LEU A 147 8.70 5.04 15.34
C LEU A 147 10.14 4.49 15.17
N VAL A 148 10.96 5.18 14.37
CA VAL A 148 12.36 4.79 14.16
C VAL A 148 13.15 4.91 15.47
N LEU A 149 12.90 5.93 16.26
CA LEU A 149 13.54 6.10 17.57
C LEU A 149 13.05 5.01 18.55
N ALA A 150 11.76 4.74 18.62
CA ALA A 150 11.19 3.66 19.42
C ALA A 150 11.77 2.30 19.03
N TYR A 151 11.81 2.00 17.73
CA TYR A 151 12.43 0.79 17.20
C TYR A 151 13.92 0.69 17.56
N ARG A 152 14.67 1.80 17.43
CA ARG A 152 16.09 1.83 17.82
C ARG A 152 16.28 1.70 19.33
N ALA A 153 15.43 2.35 20.13
CA ALA A 153 15.48 2.24 21.58
C ALA A 153 15.20 0.81 22.03
N VAL A 154 14.17 0.18 21.47
CA VAL A 154 13.85 -1.23 21.74
C VAL A 154 15.00 -2.12 21.32
N ASN A 155 15.54 -2.00 20.09
CA ASN A 155 16.69 -2.76 19.64
C ASN A 155 17.96 -2.53 20.49
N PHE A 156 18.14 -1.34 21.02
CA PHE A 156 19.26 -1.04 21.92
C PHE A 156 19.06 -1.74 23.28
N LEU A 157 17.85 -1.69 23.82
CA LEU A 157 17.48 -2.36 25.07
C LEU A 157 17.48 -3.89 24.95
N THR A 158 17.09 -4.40 23.78
CA THR A 158 17.05 -5.85 23.52
C THR A 158 18.40 -6.45 23.10
N ARG A 159 19.40 -5.60 22.77
CA ARG A 159 20.76 -6.09 22.47
C ARG A 159 21.42 -6.82 23.63
N GLN A 160 20.95 -6.64 24.85
CA GLN A 160 21.49 -7.30 26.03
C GLN A 160 20.84 -8.63 26.39
N GLU A 161 19.69 -9.02 25.85
CA GLU A 161 19.00 -10.33 26.05
C GLU A 161 17.55 -10.19 25.62
N ASN A 162 17.16 -10.44 24.39
CA ASN A 162 15.75 -10.58 23.89
C ASN A 162 14.68 -10.17 24.92
N PHE A 163 14.87 -8.99 25.57
CA PHE A 163 14.14 -8.59 26.78
C PHE A 163 12.64 -8.54 26.54
N VAL A 164 12.20 -7.97 25.40
CA VAL A 164 10.78 -7.85 25.07
C VAL A 164 10.20 -9.25 24.77
N GLU A 165 10.93 -10.08 24.01
CA GLU A 165 10.51 -11.46 23.73
C GLU A 165 10.40 -12.25 25.04
N HIS A 166 11.40 -12.18 25.93
CA HIS A 166 11.39 -12.88 27.20
C HIS A 166 10.28 -12.40 28.15
N GLN A 167 10.02 -11.08 28.24
CA GLN A 167 8.92 -10.57 29.04
C GLN A 167 7.57 -10.94 28.46
N LEU A 168 7.42 -10.89 27.14
CA LEU A 168 6.22 -11.32 26.46
C LEU A 168 5.96 -12.82 26.67
N ASP A 169 6.97 -13.67 26.51
CA ASP A 169 6.85 -15.11 26.76
C ASP A 169 6.51 -15.40 28.22
N LYS A 170 7.10 -14.69 29.18
CA LYS A 170 6.77 -14.82 30.60
C LYS A 170 5.32 -14.43 30.89
N LEU A 171 4.84 -13.34 30.28
CA LEU A 171 3.45 -12.90 30.39
C LEU A 171 2.50 -13.91 29.75
N LEU A 172 2.83 -14.44 28.57
CA LEU A 172 2.05 -15.45 27.86
C LEU A 172 1.99 -16.78 28.62
N HIS A 173 3.10 -17.18 29.28
CA HIS A 173 3.12 -18.36 30.16
C HIS A 173 2.21 -18.22 31.38
N LEU A 174 2.10 -16.99 31.92
CA LEU A 174 1.20 -16.70 33.03
C LEU A 174 -0.27 -16.77 32.63
N MET A 175 -0.59 -16.38 31.38
CA MET A 175 -1.97 -16.23 30.88
C MET A 175 -2.53 -17.47 30.17
N ARG A 176 -1.80 -18.55 30.03
CA ARG A 176 -2.17 -19.84 29.39
C ARG A 176 -2.99 -19.69 28.11
N GLY A 177 -2.37 -19.88 26.93
CA GLY A 177 -3.04 -19.90 25.64
C GLY A 177 -2.34 -19.05 24.57
N LYS A 178 -2.93 -18.98 23.37
CA LYS A 178 -2.47 -18.10 22.27
C LYS A 178 -3.28 -16.82 22.18
N GLU A 179 -4.44 -16.80 22.77
CA GLU A 179 -5.39 -15.68 22.80
C GLU A 179 -4.78 -14.41 23.44
N PRO A 180 -4.00 -14.52 24.56
CA PRO A 180 -3.36 -13.35 25.16
C PRO A 180 -2.39 -12.62 24.24
N LEU A 181 -1.66 -13.33 23.38
CA LEU A 181 -0.75 -12.73 22.40
C LEU A 181 -1.53 -11.81 21.44
N LEU A 182 -2.65 -12.31 20.89
CA LEU A 182 -3.52 -11.54 20.02
C LEU A 182 -4.04 -10.30 20.73
N ALA A 183 -4.58 -10.47 21.95
CA ALA A 183 -5.15 -9.38 22.73
C ALA A 183 -4.12 -8.27 22.99
N ILE A 184 -2.89 -8.61 23.38
CA ILE A 184 -1.83 -7.65 23.68
C ILE A 184 -1.41 -6.90 22.41
N LEU A 185 -1.21 -7.60 21.29
CA LEU A 185 -0.75 -6.98 20.06
C LEU A 185 -1.86 -6.13 19.42
N PHE A 186 -3.12 -6.58 19.45
CA PHE A 186 -4.24 -5.75 19.00
C PHE A 186 -4.46 -4.55 19.91
N ALA A 187 -4.35 -4.70 21.24
CA ALA A 187 -4.41 -3.58 22.17
C ALA A 187 -3.30 -2.55 21.88
N PHE A 188 -2.09 -3.00 21.61
CA PHE A 188 -0.99 -2.11 21.20
C PHE A 188 -1.35 -1.32 19.94
N ILE A 189 -1.86 -2.01 18.88
CA ILE A 189 -2.26 -1.36 17.63
C ILE A 189 -3.38 -0.35 17.86
N LEU A 190 -4.42 -0.71 18.65
CA LEU A 190 -5.56 0.16 18.95
C LEU A 190 -5.15 1.38 19.78
N ILE A 191 -4.32 1.20 20.82
CA ILE A 191 -3.79 2.30 21.62
C ILE A 191 -3.01 3.26 20.73
N PHE A 192 -2.16 2.73 19.87
CA PHE A 192 -1.35 3.55 18.96
C PHE A 192 -2.22 4.28 17.93
N ALA A 193 -3.22 3.61 17.37
CA ALA A 193 -4.21 4.21 16.47
C ALA A 193 -4.98 5.34 17.14
N SER A 194 -5.42 5.14 18.39
CA SER A 194 -6.12 6.16 19.20
C SER A 194 -5.21 7.35 19.53
N LEU A 195 -3.94 7.11 19.86
CA LEU A 195 -2.98 8.19 20.10
C LEU A 195 -2.73 9.04 18.84
N THR A 196 -2.63 8.41 17.68
CA THR A 196 -2.46 9.12 16.39
C THR A 196 -3.71 9.91 16.03
N GLU A 197 -4.91 9.40 16.30
CA GLU A 197 -6.17 10.11 16.12
C GLU A 197 -6.24 11.33 17.05
N GLY A 198 -5.87 11.19 18.32
CA GLY A 198 -5.74 12.30 19.25
C GLY A 198 -4.71 13.36 18.84
N ALA A 199 -3.70 12.99 18.06
CA ALA A 199 -2.74 13.92 17.44
C ALA A 199 -3.28 14.58 16.15
N GLY A 200 -4.51 14.27 15.73
CA GLY A 200 -5.16 14.78 14.53
C GLY A 200 -4.64 14.11 13.25
N LEU A 201 -4.37 12.82 13.30
CA LEU A 201 -4.14 11.95 12.14
C LEU A 201 -5.23 10.88 12.12
N HIS A 202 -5.66 10.45 10.95
CA HIS A 202 -6.68 9.41 10.85
C HIS A 202 -6.21 8.09 11.50
N PHE A 203 -7.08 7.42 12.27
CA PHE A 203 -6.76 6.20 13.05
C PHE A 203 -6.15 5.06 12.21
N ILE A 204 -6.51 4.97 10.92
CA ILE A 204 -5.99 3.98 9.99
C ILE A 204 -4.48 4.12 9.82
N ILE A 205 -3.96 5.35 9.79
CA ILE A 205 -2.52 5.63 9.70
C ILE A 205 -1.81 5.06 10.94
N GLY A 206 -2.37 5.34 12.11
CA GLY A 206 -1.84 4.81 13.36
C GLY A 206 -1.82 3.29 13.39
N ALA A 207 -2.91 2.64 12.99
CA ALA A 207 -2.99 1.19 12.91
C ALA A 207 -1.95 0.60 11.94
N PHE A 208 -1.79 1.21 10.76
CA PHE A 208 -0.77 0.80 9.79
C PHE A 208 0.65 0.90 10.34
N PHE A 209 1.01 2.06 10.88
CA PHE A 209 2.35 2.26 11.42
C PHE A 209 2.61 1.44 12.68
N ALA A 210 1.60 1.23 13.54
CA ALA A 210 1.73 0.34 14.69
C ALA A 210 2.00 -1.10 14.27
N SER A 211 1.27 -1.61 13.27
CA SER A 211 1.49 -2.96 12.73
C SER A 211 2.85 -3.09 12.03
N LEU A 212 3.30 -2.04 11.34
CA LEU A 212 4.63 -1.97 10.73
C LEU A 212 5.77 -2.07 11.77
N LEU A 213 5.55 -1.59 13.00
CA LEU A 213 6.52 -1.72 14.10
C LEU A 213 6.65 -3.13 14.64
N LEU A 214 5.60 -3.93 14.52
CA LEU A 214 5.62 -5.32 14.97
C LEU A 214 6.55 -6.11 14.04
N SER A 215 7.67 -6.53 14.56
CA SER A 215 8.69 -7.26 13.81
C SER A 215 9.12 -8.53 14.52
N LYS A 216 9.71 -9.46 13.77
CA LYS A 216 10.23 -10.71 14.29
C LYS A 216 11.32 -10.49 15.34
N GLU A 217 12.07 -9.39 15.20
CA GLU A 217 13.13 -8.99 16.12
C GLU A 217 12.57 -8.47 17.45
N LEU A 218 11.34 -7.93 17.44
CA LEU A 218 10.72 -7.34 18.64
C LEU A 218 9.98 -8.37 19.49
N ILE A 219 9.15 -9.19 18.86
CA ILE A 219 8.23 -10.10 19.57
C ILE A 219 8.62 -11.57 19.45
N GLY A 220 9.70 -11.86 18.75
CA GLY A 220 10.19 -13.20 18.47
C GLY A 220 9.53 -13.83 17.23
N PRO A 221 10.26 -14.70 16.51
CA PRO A 221 9.78 -15.29 15.25
C PRO A 221 8.56 -16.19 15.42
N LYS A 222 8.43 -16.89 16.57
CA LYS A 222 7.28 -17.77 16.86
C LYS A 222 6.01 -16.96 17.11
N ASN A 223 6.11 -15.89 17.91
CA ASN A 223 5.00 -15.03 18.26
C ASN A 223 4.52 -14.28 17.04
N MET A 224 5.46 -13.74 16.22
CA MET A 224 5.14 -13.07 14.96
C MET A 224 4.42 -14.00 13.98
N ALA A 225 4.93 -15.20 13.75
CA ALA A 225 4.29 -16.18 12.87
C ALA A 225 2.89 -16.59 13.35
N SER A 226 2.69 -16.70 14.67
CA SER A 226 1.38 -17.00 15.24
C SER A 226 0.41 -15.85 15.05
N PHE A 227 0.85 -14.61 15.29
CA PHE A 227 0.06 -13.38 15.12
C PHE A 227 -0.32 -13.18 13.65
N GLU A 228 0.67 -13.21 12.73
CA GLU A 228 0.43 -13.10 11.28
C GLU A 228 -0.58 -14.14 10.80
N LYS A 229 -0.40 -15.41 11.18
CA LYS A 229 -1.28 -16.50 10.74
C LYS A 229 -2.72 -16.29 11.22
N THR A 230 -2.91 -15.89 12.47
CA THR A 230 -4.24 -15.74 13.04
C THR A 230 -4.92 -14.48 12.49
N THR A 231 -4.20 -13.36 12.44
CA THR A 231 -4.71 -12.09 11.88
C THR A 231 -5.07 -12.26 10.40
N HIS A 232 -4.21 -12.93 9.62
CA HIS A 232 -4.49 -13.24 8.22
C HIS A 232 -5.69 -14.17 8.06
N GLY A 233 -5.83 -15.19 8.92
CA GLY A 233 -6.99 -16.08 8.92
C GLY A 233 -8.29 -15.35 9.22
N MET A 234 -8.32 -14.45 10.21
CA MET A 234 -9.48 -13.63 10.56
C MET A 234 -9.83 -12.64 9.44
N ALA A 235 -8.83 -11.96 8.91
CA ALA A 235 -9.05 -10.98 7.86
C ALA A 235 -9.47 -11.63 6.54
N MET A 236 -8.68 -12.56 6.00
CA MET A 236 -8.92 -13.15 4.69
C MET A 236 -10.02 -14.23 4.71
N GLY A 237 -10.15 -14.96 5.82
CA GLY A 237 -11.15 -16.02 5.93
C GLY A 237 -12.56 -15.54 6.26
N PHE A 238 -12.69 -14.39 6.89
CA PHE A 238 -13.98 -13.89 7.37
C PHE A 238 -14.28 -12.46 6.95
N LEU A 239 -13.44 -11.49 7.30
CA LEU A 239 -13.75 -10.08 7.11
C LEU A 239 -13.54 -9.57 5.68
N ALA A 240 -12.54 -10.07 4.97
CA ALA A 240 -12.30 -9.66 3.59
C ALA A 240 -13.45 -10.05 2.64
N PRO A 241 -14.07 -11.26 2.71
CA PRO A 241 -15.28 -11.56 1.95
C PRO A 241 -16.42 -10.58 2.23
N ILE A 242 -16.63 -10.19 3.49
CA ILE A 242 -17.67 -9.23 3.89
C ILE A 242 -17.33 -7.83 3.35
N PHE A 243 -16.06 -7.40 3.46
CA PHE A 243 -15.58 -6.15 2.88
C PHE A 243 -15.81 -6.11 1.36
N PHE A 244 -15.42 -7.17 0.63
CA PHE A 244 -15.63 -7.23 -0.82
C PHE A 244 -17.10 -7.25 -1.19
N ALA A 245 -17.96 -7.94 -0.41
CA ALA A 245 -19.40 -7.89 -0.59
C ALA A 245 -19.93 -6.46 -0.38
N GLY A 246 -19.44 -5.74 0.65
CA GLY A 246 -19.74 -4.34 0.89
C GLY A 246 -19.36 -3.44 -0.29
N VAL A 247 -18.12 -3.58 -0.78
CA VAL A 247 -17.65 -2.88 -1.99
C VAL A 247 -18.54 -3.18 -3.20
N GLY A 248 -18.94 -4.45 -3.37
CA GLY A 248 -19.83 -4.86 -4.43
C GLY A 248 -21.25 -4.27 -4.31
N LEU A 249 -21.77 -4.08 -3.10
CA LEU A 249 -23.06 -3.44 -2.85
C LEU A 249 -23.02 -1.92 -3.09
N GLU A 250 -21.90 -1.28 -2.80
CA GLU A 250 -21.66 0.15 -3.04
C GLU A 250 -21.35 0.44 -4.52
N PHE A 251 -20.87 -0.55 -5.27
CA PHE A 251 -20.55 -0.45 -6.69
C PHE A 251 -21.83 -0.30 -7.54
N GLN A 252 -21.89 0.74 -8.35
CA GLN A 252 -23.02 1.04 -9.21
C GLN A 252 -22.56 1.38 -10.63
N ILE A 253 -22.64 0.41 -11.55
CA ILE A 253 -22.29 0.65 -12.95
C ILE A 253 -23.19 1.71 -13.60
N GLY A 254 -24.45 1.79 -13.18
CA GLY A 254 -25.43 2.78 -13.64
C GLY A 254 -25.14 4.21 -13.14
N ALA A 255 -24.27 4.40 -12.15
CA ALA A 255 -23.86 5.71 -11.70
C ALA A 255 -22.77 6.34 -12.58
N ILE A 256 -22.18 5.55 -13.49
CA ILE A 256 -21.13 6.05 -14.40
C ILE A 256 -21.80 6.83 -15.54
N GLN A 257 -21.74 8.15 -15.44
CA GLN A 257 -22.27 9.06 -16.48
C GLN A 257 -21.15 9.44 -17.47
N HIS A 258 -19.92 9.56 -17.00
CA HIS A 258 -18.76 9.97 -17.79
C HIS A 258 -17.92 8.77 -18.22
N TRP A 259 -18.37 7.99 -19.22
CA TRP A 259 -17.60 6.85 -19.76
C TRP A 259 -16.21 7.27 -20.28
N GLY A 260 -16.06 8.52 -20.73
CA GLY A 260 -14.76 9.09 -21.09
C GLY A 260 -13.80 9.14 -19.90
N LEU A 261 -14.27 9.47 -18.70
CA LEU A 261 -13.48 9.47 -17.48
C LEU A 261 -13.00 8.05 -17.13
N LEU A 262 -13.88 7.04 -17.23
CA LEU A 262 -13.52 5.64 -17.00
C LEU A 262 -12.38 5.19 -17.93
N VAL A 263 -12.52 5.44 -19.24
CA VAL A 263 -11.51 5.06 -20.24
C VAL A 263 -10.20 5.83 -20.00
N ALA A 264 -10.27 7.12 -19.68
CA ALA A 264 -9.11 7.94 -19.37
C ALA A 264 -8.38 7.44 -18.12
N VAL A 265 -9.10 7.16 -17.03
CA VAL A 265 -8.52 6.66 -15.78
C VAL A 265 -7.83 5.30 -15.99
N ILE A 266 -8.47 4.35 -16.68
CA ILE A 266 -7.87 3.04 -16.99
C ILE A 266 -6.60 3.22 -17.84
N THR A 267 -6.70 3.98 -18.94
CA THR A 267 -5.58 4.17 -19.87
C THR A 267 -4.39 4.86 -19.20
N VAL A 268 -4.68 5.96 -18.49
CA VAL A 268 -3.65 6.73 -17.81
C VAL A 268 -3.03 5.94 -16.67
N SER A 269 -3.82 5.18 -15.91
CA SER A 269 -3.33 4.28 -14.86
C SER A 269 -2.25 3.32 -15.40
N PHE A 270 -2.53 2.62 -16.49
CA PHE A 270 -1.57 1.71 -17.11
C PHE A 270 -0.37 2.40 -17.73
N ALA A 271 -0.61 3.43 -18.54
CA ALA A 271 0.43 4.10 -19.29
C ALA A 271 1.41 4.84 -18.38
N SER A 272 0.90 5.60 -17.40
CA SER A 272 1.73 6.39 -16.50
C SER A 272 2.57 5.52 -15.55
N LYS A 273 1.98 4.43 -15.05
CA LYS A 273 2.69 3.49 -14.18
C LYS A 273 3.78 2.74 -14.92
N LEU A 274 3.48 2.28 -16.14
CA LEU A 274 4.46 1.67 -17.03
C LEU A 274 5.60 2.65 -17.34
N LEU A 275 5.28 3.89 -17.72
CA LEU A 275 6.26 4.91 -18.04
C LEU A 275 7.11 5.31 -16.82
N GLY A 276 6.49 5.54 -15.67
CA GLY A 276 7.20 5.89 -14.44
C GLY A 276 8.17 4.81 -14.00
N GLY A 277 7.70 3.55 -13.97
CA GLY A 277 8.53 2.40 -13.67
C GLY A 277 9.65 2.18 -14.69
N TYR A 278 9.34 2.32 -15.97
CA TYR A 278 10.33 2.21 -17.05
C TYR A 278 11.42 3.28 -16.96
N LEU A 279 11.04 4.55 -16.87
CA LEU A 279 11.98 5.66 -16.79
C LEU A 279 12.85 5.59 -15.54
N GLY A 280 12.25 5.29 -14.38
CA GLY A 280 12.96 5.09 -13.13
C GLY A 280 13.97 3.94 -13.23
N ALA A 281 13.54 2.81 -13.80
CA ALA A 281 14.39 1.64 -14.00
C ALA A 281 15.55 1.91 -14.97
N ARG A 282 15.29 2.65 -16.04
CA ARG A 282 16.34 3.07 -16.99
C ARG A 282 17.37 3.98 -16.32
N TYR A 283 16.89 4.96 -15.53
CA TYR A 283 17.78 5.83 -14.75
C TYR A 283 18.60 5.04 -13.72
N ALA A 284 18.02 4.02 -13.10
CA ALA A 284 18.69 3.12 -12.18
C ALA A 284 19.65 2.11 -12.86
N GLY A 285 19.80 2.18 -14.19
CA GLY A 285 20.77 1.39 -14.95
C GLY A 285 20.27 0.03 -15.45
N LEU A 286 18.96 -0.27 -15.36
CA LEU A 286 18.43 -1.49 -15.94
C LEU A 286 18.48 -1.42 -17.48
N ARG A 287 18.75 -2.56 -18.12
CA ARG A 287 18.61 -2.69 -19.58
C ARG A 287 17.15 -2.46 -19.99
N HIS A 288 16.93 -1.93 -21.20
CA HIS A 288 15.61 -1.58 -21.75
C HIS A 288 14.54 -2.64 -21.46
N ARG A 289 14.84 -3.92 -21.73
CA ARG A 289 13.90 -5.04 -21.58
C ARG A 289 13.48 -5.28 -20.12
N LYS A 290 14.46 -5.29 -19.18
CA LYS A 290 14.19 -5.42 -17.74
C LYS A 290 13.41 -4.22 -17.21
N ALA A 291 13.72 -3.02 -17.69
CA ALA A 291 13.01 -1.81 -17.33
C ALA A 291 11.54 -1.84 -17.78
N LEU A 292 11.27 -2.33 -19.01
CA LEU A 292 9.92 -2.50 -19.52
C LEU A 292 9.14 -3.55 -18.72
N THR A 293 9.76 -4.70 -18.42
CA THR A 293 9.16 -5.75 -17.59
C THR A 293 8.80 -5.22 -16.19
N LEU A 294 9.69 -4.41 -15.59
CA LEU A 294 9.42 -3.77 -14.32
C LEU A 294 8.24 -2.81 -14.41
N GLY A 295 8.20 -1.92 -15.39
CA GLY A 295 7.08 -1.00 -15.59
C GLY A 295 5.73 -1.71 -15.80
N ILE A 296 5.71 -2.82 -16.55
CA ILE A 296 4.52 -3.67 -16.70
C ILE A 296 4.09 -4.24 -15.36
N GLY A 297 5.03 -4.79 -14.58
CA GLY A 297 4.75 -5.43 -13.31
C GLY A 297 4.22 -4.47 -12.22
N LEU A 298 4.62 -3.20 -12.28
CA LEU A 298 4.14 -2.19 -11.33
C LEU A 298 2.66 -1.81 -11.51
N ASN A 299 2.00 -2.31 -12.56
CA ASN A 299 0.54 -2.19 -12.72
C ASN A 299 -0.26 -3.20 -11.87
N ALA A 300 0.40 -4.02 -11.06
CA ALA A 300 -0.29 -4.94 -10.16
C ALA A 300 -1.16 -4.16 -9.16
N ARG A 301 -2.46 -4.41 -9.21
CA ARG A 301 -3.48 -3.81 -8.33
C ARG A 301 -4.03 -4.87 -7.39
N GLY A 302 -4.66 -4.43 -6.29
CA GLY A 302 -5.16 -5.39 -5.32
C GLY A 302 -6.05 -4.79 -4.25
N ILE A 303 -6.09 -5.48 -3.11
CA ILE A 303 -7.00 -5.18 -2.00
C ILE A 303 -6.81 -3.76 -1.48
N MET A 304 -5.55 -3.30 -1.33
CA MET A 304 -5.26 -1.98 -0.74
C MET A 304 -5.84 -0.82 -1.54
N GLU A 305 -5.88 -0.93 -2.87
CA GLU A 305 -6.52 0.09 -3.70
C GLU A 305 -8.03 0.17 -3.45
N LEU A 306 -8.71 -0.99 -3.35
CA LEU A 306 -10.14 -1.04 -3.02
C LEU A 306 -10.42 -0.56 -1.61
N VAL A 307 -9.53 -0.86 -0.65
CA VAL A 307 -9.60 -0.33 0.72
C VAL A 307 -9.53 1.19 0.71
N ILE A 308 -8.54 1.76 0.04
CA ILE A 308 -8.37 3.22 -0.07
C ILE A 308 -9.55 3.85 -0.80
N ALA A 309 -10.01 3.27 -1.91
CA ALA A 309 -11.18 3.76 -2.64
C ALA A 309 -12.45 3.73 -1.77
N ASN A 310 -12.65 2.67 -0.98
CA ASN A 310 -13.79 2.55 -0.06
C ASN A 310 -13.72 3.59 1.06
N ILE A 311 -12.54 3.82 1.65
CA ILE A 311 -12.34 4.87 2.65
C ILE A 311 -12.68 6.23 2.02
N GLY A 312 -12.14 6.56 0.87
CA GLY A 312 -12.41 7.84 0.19
C GLY A 312 -13.88 8.04 -0.15
N TYR A 313 -14.60 6.99 -0.51
CA TYR A 313 -16.03 7.04 -0.76
C TYR A 313 -16.83 7.27 0.52
N ARG A 314 -16.51 6.57 1.60
CA ARG A 314 -17.21 6.69 2.89
C ARG A 314 -16.97 8.03 3.58
N GLU A 315 -15.76 8.54 3.48
CA GLU A 315 -15.39 9.85 4.01
C GLU A 315 -15.81 11.02 3.10
N GLY A 316 -16.49 10.75 1.97
CA GLY A 316 -17.02 11.78 1.08
C GLY A 316 -15.99 12.45 0.17
N LEU A 317 -14.73 11.98 0.10
CA LEU A 317 -13.69 12.49 -0.79
C LEU A 317 -14.02 12.25 -2.27
N ILE A 318 -14.76 11.19 -2.56
CA ILE A 318 -15.20 10.81 -3.90
C ILE A 318 -16.67 10.40 -3.88
N ASN A 319 -17.35 10.63 -4.99
CA ASN A 319 -18.73 10.19 -5.19
C ASN A 319 -18.81 8.74 -5.69
N VAL A 320 -20.02 8.19 -5.78
CA VAL A 320 -20.27 6.81 -6.24
C VAL A 320 -19.78 6.55 -7.66
N GLU A 321 -19.80 7.55 -8.55
CA GLU A 321 -19.30 7.43 -9.92
C GLU A 321 -17.79 7.19 -9.93
N VAL A 322 -17.02 8.05 -9.25
CA VAL A 322 -15.55 7.92 -9.16
C VAL A 322 -15.17 6.63 -8.44
N PHE A 323 -15.88 6.29 -7.36
CA PHE A 323 -15.68 5.01 -6.67
C PHE A 323 -15.86 3.82 -7.63
N SER A 324 -16.97 3.79 -8.39
CA SER A 324 -17.23 2.71 -9.33
C SER A 324 -16.19 2.64 -10.46
N ILE A 325 -15.71 3.78 -10.94
CA ILE A 325 -14.61 3.88 -11.92
C ILE A 325 -13.31 3.27 -11.35
N LEU A 326 -12.95 3.59 -10.12
CA LEU A 326 -11.75 3.07 -9.47
C LEU A 326 -11.84 1.55 -9.23
N VAL A 327 -13.03 1.04 -8.86
CA VAL A 327 -13.27 -0.41 -8.73
C VAL A 327 -13.07 -1.12 -10.07
N ILE A 328 -13.63 -0.60 -11.18
CA ILE A 328 -13.41 -1.18 -12.51
C ILE A 328 -11.95 -1.13 -12.91
N MET A 329 -11.25 -0.01 -12.66
CA MET A 329 -9.83 0.14 -12.94
C MET A 329 -9.00 -0.92 -12.16
N ALA A 330 -9.28 -1.12 -10.88
CA ALA A 330 -8.60 -2.11 -10.05
C ALA A 330 -8.83 -3.53 -10.57
N LEU A 331 -10.07 -3.90 -10.90
CA LEU A 331 -10.42 -5.20 -11.47
C LEU A 331 -9.69 -5.41 -12.81
N PHE A 332 -9.77 -4.42 -13.72
CA PHE A 332 -9.12 -4.50 -15.01
C PHE A 332 -7.61 -4.73 -14.89
N ALA A 333 -6.95 -4.00 -14.00
CA ALA A 333 -5.52 -4.14 -13.74
C ALA A 333 -5.17 -5.50 -13.12
N THR A 334 -5.96 -5.96 -12.15
CA THR A 334 -5.76 -7.25 -11.48
C THR A 334 -5.82 -8.42 -12.46
N PHE A 335 -6.73 -8.38 -13.44
CA PHE A 335 -6.84 -9.41 -14.47
C PHE A 335 -5.71 -9.35 -15.51
N ASN A 336 -5.35 -8.15 -15.96
CA ASN A 336 -4.42 -8.00 -17.08
C ASN A 336 -2.95 -8.08 -16.67
N THR A 337 -2.57 -7.59 -15.50
CA THR A 337 -1.16 -7.53 -15.09
C THR A 337 -0.46 -8.90 -15.03
N PRO A 338 -1.06 -9.98 -14.47
CA PRO A 338 -0.41 -11.29 -14.47
C PRO A 338 -0.12 -11.81 -15.89
N LEU A 339 -1.06 -11.60 -16.82
CA LEU A 339 -0.92 -12.04 -18.21
C LEU A 339 0.20 -11.29 -18.93
N LEU A 340 0.21 -9.96 -18.80
CA LEU A 340 1.20 -9.09 -19.41
C LEU A 340 2.60 -9.35 -18.82
N LEU A 341 2.69 -9.52 -17.50
CA LEU A 341 3.95 -9.77 -16.81
C LEU A 341 4.53 -11.15 -17.19
N LYS A 342 3.69 -12.18 -17.25
CA LYS A 342 4.08 -13.51 -17.75
C LYS A 342 4.61 -13.46 -19.17
N GLY A 343 3.93 -12.72 -20.06
CA GLY A 343 4.37 -12.48 -21.43
C GLY A 343 5.74 -11.79 -21.50
N SER A 344 5.91 -10.73 -20.68
CA SER A 344 7.13 -9.95 -20.61
C SER A 344 8.34 -10.76 -20.10
N PHE A 345 8.17 -11.59 -19.06
CA PHE A 345 9.24 -12.48 -18.58
C PHE A 345 9.60 -13.55 -19.61
N ARG A 346 8.62 -14.16 -20.30
CA ARG A 346 8.89 -15.12 -21.37
C ARG A 346 9.67 -14.48 -22.54
N TRP A 347 9.32 -13.24 -22.87
CA TRP A 347 10.04 -12.47 -23.87
C TRP A 347 11.48 -12.19 -23.44
N LEU A 348 11.70 -11.81 -22.18
CA LEU A 348 13.03 -11.58 -21.61
C LEU A 348 13.90 -12.84 -21.68
N ASP A 349 13.36 -14.01 -21.25
CA ASP A 349 14.08 -15.30 -21.26
C ASP A 349 14.51 -15.74 -22.66
N ARG A 350 13.61 -15.60 -23.64
CA ARG A 350 13.91 -15.97 -25.05
C ARG A 350 15.08 -15.17 -25.60
N LEU A 351 15.23 -13.94 -25.20
CA LEU A 351 16.27 -13.05 -25.69
C LEU A 351 17.59 -13.26 -24.94
N GLU A 352 17.55 -13.53 -23.63
CA GLU A 352 18.75 -13.92 -22.88
C GLU A 352 19.31 -15.27 -23.36
N ALA A 353 18.42 -16.20 -23.75
CA ALA A 353 18.84 -17.47 -24.36
C ALA A 353 19.54 -17.26 -25.73
N LYS A 354 19.01 -16.34 -26.56
CA LYS A 354 19.64 -16.01 -27.86
C LYS A 354 21.01 -15.32 -27.73
N GLU A 355 21.15 -14.43 -26.73
CA GLU A 355 22.42 -13.76 -26.44
C GLU A 355 23.51 -14.77 -25.98
N LYS A 356 23.12 -15.81 -25.22
CA LYS A 356 24.04 -16.88 -24.78
C LYS A 356 24.47 -17.82 -25.89
N VAL A 357 23.64 -18.05 -26.90
CA VAL A 357 23.92 -18.95 -28.04
C VAL A 357 24.70 -18.19 -29.16
N GLY A 358 24.60 -16.87 -29.21
CA GLY A 358 25.24 -16.03 -30.22
C GLY A 358 26.61 -15.44 -29.85
N THR A 359 27.18 -15.78 -28.69
CA THR A 359 28.58 -15.47 -28.36
C THR A 359 29.46 -16.65 -28.72
N PRO A 360 30.33 -16.55 -29.76
CA PRO A 360 31.33 -17.57 -30.07
C PRO A 360 32.37 -17.68 -28.96
#